data_9af53f95590a271a691b129bd16150a1
#
_entry.id   9af53f95590a271a691b129bd16150a1
#
_cell.length_a   1.000
_cell.length_b   1.000
_cell.length_c   1.000
_cell.angle_alpha   90.00
_cell.angle_beta   90.00
_cell.angle_gamma   90.00
#
_symmetry.space_group_name_H-M   'P 1'
#
loop_
_entity.id
_entity.type
_entity.pdbx_description
1 polymer ?
#
loop_
_entity_poly.entity_id
_entity_poly.type
_entity_poly.pdbx_seq_one_letter_code
_entity_poly.pdbx_strand_id
1 'polypeptide(L)'
;GTTSLEIVFKNFIQYKGQTDAAITLTYSATLNQDAVLDPTTGNPNTVKLIYSNNPNQEGVGTPGNPDKPVPGTPVSETPTVETKTYVTGLKLTKVDGKDTSKTLTGAKFEIKGTGMKVVLINKTIYKASETGTYYMLKDGTYTETAPVTDKDAAGYNADLYDDVNKKYEKVTVVDKTTVPTQINTTGYVDKNGVLTFEGLGEGTYTITELVAPNGYNLLKDPITITITANATLEGCTWTVKNGETGLTAGADHLFAFDVENNSGTELPSTGGTGTTIFYILGSLLVVVAGVVLVTRKRMNASEN
;
A
#
# COMPACT_ATOMS: atom_id res chain seq x y z
N GLY A 1 -2.39 -15.95 13.25
CA GLY A 1 -3.19 -15.93 14.47
C GLY A 1 -4.06 -14.70 14.53
N THR A 2 -5.30 -14.84 14.96
CA THR A 2 -6.18 -13.70 15.22
C THR A 2 -5.78 -13.05 16.52
N THR A 3 -5.44 -11.77 16.49
CA THR A 3 -5.21 -10.97 17.68
C THR A 3 -6.47 -10.14 17.94
N SER A 4 -7.05 -10.25 19.13
CA SER A 4 -8.16 -9.42 19.55
C SER A 4 -7.70 -8.42 20.60
N LEU A 5 -8.20 -7.19 20.52
CA LEU A 5 -8.04 -6.14 21.52
C LEU A 5 -9.41 -5.87 22.14
N GLU A 6 -9.55 -6.08 23.43
CA GLU A 6 -10.75 -5.74 24.18
C GLU A 6 -10.47 -4.50 25.05
N ILE A 7 -11.32 -3.48 24.93
CA ILE A 7 -11.22 -2.25 25.71
C ILE A 7 -12.51 -2.08 26.48
N VAL A 8 -12.38 -2.02 27.79
CA VAL A 8 -13.52 -1.95 28.71
C VAL A 8 -13.62 -0.57 29.34
N PHE A 9 -14.74 0.11 29.09
CA PHE A 9 -15.07 1.36 29.74
C PHE A 9 -15.92 1.06 30.98
N LYS A 10 -15.27 1.13 32.14
CA LYS A 10 -15.94 0.92 33.43
C LYS A 10 -16.82 2.11 33.76
N ASN A 11 -18.00 1.85 34.31
CA ASN A 11 -18.91 2.89 34.78
C ASN A 11 -19.10 4.05 33.80
N PHE A 12 -19.43 3.71 32.54
CA PHE A 12 -19.57 4.67 31.47
C PHE A 12 -20.64 5.75 31.77
N ILE A 13 -21.58 5.47 32.65
CA ILE A 13 -22.63 6.41 33.09
C ILE A 13 -22.07 7.70 33.72
N GLN A 14 -20.85 7.68 34.23
CA GLN A 14 -20.19 8.89 34.75
C GLN A 14 -20.03 10.01 33.71
N TYR A 15 -20.07 9.65 32.42
CA TYR A 15 -20.01 10.59 31.30
C TYR A 15 -21.38 11.05 30.84
N LYS A 16 -22.46 10.73 31.59
CA LYS A 16 -23.82 11.20 31.32
C LYS A 16 -23.85 12.73 31.26
N GLY A 17 -24.40 13.27 30.20
CA GLY A 17 -24.44 14.72 29.95
C GLY A 17 -23.38 15.23 28.97
N GLN A 18 -22.47 14.37 28.52
CA GLN A 18 -21.56 14.66 27.39
C GLN A 18 -22.11 14.01 26.11
N THR A 19 -23.30 14.46 25.71
CA THR A 19 -24.12 13.79 24.69
C THR A 19 -23.53 13.80 23.29
N ASP A 20 -22.59 14.70 23.00
CA ASP A 20 -21.96 14.81 21.67
C ASP A 20 -20.46 14.50 21.68
N ALA A 21 -19.95 13.93 22.77
CA ALA A 21 -18.54 13.59 22.86
C ALA A 21 -18.24 12.29 22.09
N ALA A 22 -17.42 12.39 21.06
CA ALA A 22 -16.90 11.23 20.36
C ALA A 22 -15.78 10.56 21.16
N ILE A 23 -15.84 9.23 21.31
CA ILE A 23 -14.72 8.45 21.82
C ILE A 23 -13.89 8.01 20.64
N THR A 24 -12.67 8.52 20.55
CA THR A 24 -11.71 8.13 19.51
C THR A 24 -10.67 7.19 20.11
N LEU A 25 -10.57 6.01 19.54
CA LEU A 25 -9.55 5.04 19.86
C LEU A 25 -8.56 4.95 18.71
N THR A 26 -7.29 5.26 18.99
CA THR A 26 -6.22 5.17 18.01
C THR A 26 -5.23 4.08 18.42
N TYR A 27 -4.94 3.18 17.51
CA TYR A 27 -3.91 2.16 17.68
C TYR A 27 -3.18 1.92 16.35
N SER A 28 -1.99 1.38 16.41
CA SER A 28 -1.23 0.95 15.25
C SER A 28 -0.98 -0.55 15.30
N ALA A 29 -1.03 -1.19 14.14
CA ALA A 29 -0.68 -2.59 13.98
C ALA A 29 0.19 -2.75 12.73
N THR A 30 1.11 -3.70 12.79
CA THR A 30 1.96 -4.07 11.64
C THR A 30 1.46 -5.39 11.08
N LEU A 31 1.32 -5.47 9.76
CA LEU A 31 1.09 -6.76 9.11
C LEU A 31 2.32 -7.64 9.33
N ASN A 32 2.09 -8.88 9.78
CA ASN A 32 3.11 -9.88 9.97
C ASN A 32 3.34 -10.70 8.69
N GLN A 33 4.18 -11.72 8.78
CA GLN A 33 4.48 -12.64 7.68
C GLN A 33 3.28 -13.46 7.17
N ASP A 34 2.18 -13.52 7.95
CA ASP A 34 0.96 -14.22 7.56
C ASP A 34 0.00 -13.32 6.77
N ALA A 35 0.45 -12.11 6.39
CA ALA A 35 -0.35 -11.17 5.61
C ALA A 35 -0.75 -11.80 4.26
N VAL A 36 -2.03 -11.70 3.94
CA VAL A 36 -2.59 -12.26 2.72
C VAL A 36 -2.38 -11.28 1.57
N LEU A 37 -1.81 -11.77 0.45
CA LEU A 37 -1.61 -11.01 -0.78
C LEU A 37 -2.81 -11.08 -1.73
N ASP A 38 -3.78 -11.95 -1.46
CA ASP A 38 -4.99 -12.08 -2.27
C ASP A 38 -5.77 -10.75 -2.31
N PRO A 39 -5.93 -10.17 -3.50
CA PRO A 39 -6.55 -8.87 -3.66
C PRO A 39 -8.06 -8.87 -3.40
N THR A 40 -8.71 -10.03 -3.32
CA THR A 40 -10.14 -10.15 -3.01
C THR A 40 -10.40 -10.27 -1.52
N THR A 41 -9.60 -11.04 -0.82
CA THR A 41 -9.72 -11.28 0.62
C THR A 41 -9.15 -10.12 1.43
N GLY A 42 -7.92 -9.70 1.11
CA GLY A 42 -7.18 -8.72 1.87
C GLY A 42 -6.92 -9.13 3.32
N ASN A 43 -6.52 -8.19 4.15
CA ASN A 43 -6.25 -8.38 5.58
C ASN A 43 -7.32 -7.63 6.39
N PRO A 44 -8.37 -8.31 6.85
CA PRO A 44 -9.48 -7.67 7.53
C PRO A 44 -9.14 -7.28 8.97
N ASN A 45 -9.71 -6.16 9.40
CA ASN A 45 -9.77 -5.75 10.79
C ASN A 45 -11.21 -5.37 11.12
N THR A 46 -11.76 -5.92 12.19
CA THR A 46 -13.16 -5.73 12.54
C THR A 46 -13.30 -5.11 13.92
N VAL A 47 -14.33 -4.29 14.09
CA VAL A 47 -14.68 -3.68 15.37
C VAL A 47 -16.17 -3.77 15.60
N LYS A 48 -16.55 -4.01 16.85
CA LYS A 48 -17.93 -3.88 17.35
C LYS A 48 -17.91 -3.29 18.75
N LEU A 49 -18.99 -2.63 19.13
CA LEU A 49 -19.22 -2.17 20.48
C LEU A 49 -20.24 -3.10 21.15
N ILE A 50 -19.93 -3.55 22.34
CA ILE A 50 -20.85 -4.29 23.24
C ILE A 50 -21.22 -3.34 24.37
N TYR A 51 -22.48 -3.14 24.61
CA TYR A 51 -22.96 -2.22 25.62
C TYR A 51 -24.13 -2.80 26.42
N SER A 52 -24.25 -2.41 27.69
CA SER A 52 -25.40 -2.76 28.52
C SER A 52 -26.66 -2.08 27.98
N ASN A 53 -27.73 -2.83 27.80
CA ASN A 53 -29.02 -2.34 27.32
C ASN A 53 -30.10 -2.28 28.39
N ASN A 54 -29.78 -2.57 29.67
CA ASN A 54 -30.69 -2.46 30.80
C ASN A 54 -30.20 -1.37 31.78
N PRO A 55 -30.70 -0.13 31.68
CA PRO A 55 -30.28 0.98 32.54
C PRO A 55 -30.69 0.81 34.00
N ASN A 56 -31.60 -0.15 34.31
CA ASN A 56 -32.14 -0.38 35.64
C ASN A 56 -31.44 -1.56 36.37
N GLN A 57 -30.49 -2.21 35.71
CA GLN A 57 -29.73 -3.28 36.32
C GLN A 57 -28.35 -2.74 36.75
N GLU A 58 -28.14 -2.67 38.06
CA GLU A 58 -26.83 -2.41 38.61
C GLU A 58 -25.92 -3.63 38.34
N GLY A 59 -25.21 -3.57 37.25
CA GLY A 59 -24.17 -4.52 36.94
C GLY A 59 -22.88 -4.10 37.61
N VAL A 60 -22.69 -4.53 38.86
CA VAL A 60 -21.39 -4.39 39.52
C VAL A 60 -20.51 -5.51 38.99
N GLY A 61 -19.43 -5.18 38.32
CA GLY A 61 -18.35 -6.14 38.12
C GLY A 61 -17.93 -6.73 39.47
N THR A 62 -17.58 -7.99 39.53
CA THR A 62 -17.13 -8.61 40.78
C THR A 62 -15.86 -7.92 41.29
N PRO A 63 -15.70 -7.73 42.61
CA PRO A 63 -14.44 -7.24 43.18
C PRO A 63 -13.31 -8.21 42.83
N GLY A 64 -12.53 -8.00 41.85
CA GLY A 64 -11.49 -8.89 41.35
C GLY A 64 -11.53 -9.12 39.84
N ASN A 65 -12.68 -8.89 39.22
CA ASN A 65 -12.79 -8.82 37.74
C ASN A 65 -13.79 -7.72 37.36
N PRO A 66 -13.42 -6.44 37.57
CA PRO A 66 -14.32 -5.31 37.30
C PRO A 66 -14.53 -5.08 35.81
N ASP A 67 -13.93 -5.89 34.96
CA ASP A 67 -13.72 -5.60 33.55
C ASP A 67 -14.70 -6.32 32.65
N LYS A 68 -15.57 -7.18 33.19
CA LYS A 68 -16.60 -7.90 32.41
C LYS A 68 -17.98 -7.70 33.01
N PRO A 69 -19.02 -7.58 32.15
CA PRO A 69 -20.39 -7.67 32.64
C PRO A 69 -20.59 -8.94 33.44
N VAL A 70 -21.37 -8.84 34.52
CA VAL A 70 -21.75 -10.04 35.28
C VAL A 70 -22.45 -11.02 34.32
N PRO A 71 -22.13 -12.33 34.35
CA PRO A 71 -22.83 -13.31 33.56
C PRO A 71 -24.35 -13.18 33.67
N GLY A 72 -25.06 -13.07 32.54
CA GLY A 72 -26.50 -12.83 32.51
C GLY A 72 -26.93 -11.36 32.47
N THR A 73 -26.00 -10.41 32.49
CA THR A 73 -26.33 -9.00 32.21
C THR A 73 -26.79 -8.85 30.74
N PRO A 74 -27.98 -8.29 30.50
CA PRO A 74 -28.42 -8.03 29.15
C PRO A 74 -27.50 -7.03 28.45
N VAL A 75 -26.98 -7.43 27.28
CA VAL A 75 -26.13 -6.58 26.43
C VAL A 75 -26.69 -6.52 25.02
N SER A 76 -26.40 -5.45 24.34
CA SER A 76 -26.60 -5.30 22.91
C SER A 76 -25.26 -5.08 22.22
N GLU A 77 -25.19 -5.38 20.94
CA GLU A 77 -24.02 -5.20 20.13
C GLU A 77 -24.34 -4.31 18.93
N THR A 78 -23.39 -3.46 18.54
CA THR A 78 -23.49 -2.77 17.27
C THR A 78 -23.23 -3.76 16.12
N PRO A 79 -23.69 -3.47 14.90
CA PRO A 79 -23.19 -4.17 13.72
C PRO A 79 -21.66 -4.11 13.69
N THR A 80 -21.05 -5.21 13.25
CA THR A 80 -19.60 -5.26 13.05
C THR A 80 -19.21 -4.34 11.89
N VAL A 81 -18.23 -3.48 12.13
CA VAL A 81 -17.61 -2.66 11.08
C VAL A 81 -16.29 -3.30 10.71
N GLU A 82 -16.04 -3.45 9.42
CA GLU A 82 -14.82 -4.03 8.89
C GLU A 82 -14.00 -3.00 8.13
N THR A 83 -12.69 -3.07 8.31
CA THR A 83 -11.70 -2.41 7.45
C THR A 83 -10.81 -3.46 6.82
N LYS A 84 -10.32 -3.22 5.61
CA LYS A 84 -9.37 -4.11 4.94
C LYS A 84 -8.10 -3.37 4.57
N THR A 85 -6.96 -4.01 4.82
CA THR A 85 -5.66 -3.56 4.34
C THR A 85 -5.21 -4.47 3.21
N TYR A 86 -4.88 -3.90 2.05
CA TYR A 86 -4.37 -4.64 0.91
C TYR A 86 -2.88 -4.39 0.75
N VAL A 87 -2.16 -5.47 0.46
CA VAL A 87 -0.74 -5.46 0.12
C VAL A 87 -0.52 -6.39 -1.05
N THR A 88 0.57 -6.17 -1.77
CA THR A 88 1.00 -7.00 -2.90
C THR A 88 2.47 -7.36 -2.74
N GLY A 89 3.05 -8.01 -3.74
CA GLY A 89 4.46 -8.37 -3.73
C GLY A 89 5.06 -8.45 -5.13
N LEU A 90 6.38 -8.50 -5.14
CA LEU A 90 7.22 -8.62 -6.33
C LEU A 90 7.98 -9.93 -6.29
N LYS A 91 8.15 -10.55 -7.44
CA LYS A 91 8.95 -11.76 -7.64
C LYS A 91 10.01 -11.50 -8.71
N LEU A 92 11.23 -11.34 -8.27
CA LEU A 92 12.39 -11.12 -9.12
C LEU A 92 13.04 -12.46 -9.42
N THR A 93 13.30 -12.77 -10.71
CA THR A 93 14.12 -13.90 -11.14
C THR A 93 15.42 -13.38 -11.72
N LYS A 94 16.53 -13.82 -11.17
CA LYS A 94 17.86 -13.46 -11.66
C LYS A 94 18.29 -14.38 -12.78
N VAL A 95 18.56 -13.84 -13.97
CA VAL A 95 18.86 -14.62 -15.18
C VAL A 95 20.13 -14.15 -15.88
N ASP A 96 20.68 -15.02 -16.72
CA ASP A 96 21.79 -14.68 -17.63
C ASP A 96 21.28 -13.85 -18.81
N GLY A 97 21.87 -12.69 -19.07
CA GLY A 97 21.45 -11.80 -20.16
C GLY A 97 21.70 -12.35 -21.57
N LYS A 98 22.48 -13.43 -21.73
CA LYS A 98 22.66 -14.12 -23.00
C LYS A 98 21.72 -15.31 -23.18
N ASP A 99 21.24 -15.88 -22.06
CA ASP A 99 20.34 -17.02 -22.01
C ASP A 99 19.41 -16.87 -20.82
N THR A 100 18.26 -16.26 -21.03
CA THR A 100 17.28 -15.97 -19.97
C THR A 100 16.62 -17.23 -19.39
N SER A 101 16.79 -18.39 -19.99
CA SER A 101 16.36 -19.66 -19.40
C SER A 101 17.27 -20.13 -18.26
N LYS A 102 18.45 -19.54 -18.16
CA LYS A 102 19.44 -19.87 -17.13
C LYS A 102 19.31 -18.92 -15.95
N THR A 103 18.84 -19.42 -14.83
CA THR A 103 18.79 -18.68 -13.57
C THR A 103 20.16 -18.56 -12.90
N LEU A 104 20.40 -17.47 -12.18
CA LEU A 104 21.65 -17.15 -11.53
C LEU A 104 21.44 -17.02 -10.02
N THR A 105 22.39 -17.54 -9.24
CA THR A 105 22.35 -17.51 -7.77
C THR A 105 23.43 -16.58 -7.21
N GLY A 106 23.30 -16.21 -5.92
CA GLY A 106 24.30 -15.40 -5.21
C GLY A 106 24.11 -13.90 -5.34
N ALA A 107 23.16 -13.41 -6.15
CA ALA A 107 22.85 -12.00 -6.23
C ALA A 107 22.15 -11.51 -4.95
N LYS A 108 22.46 -10.27 -4.53
CA LYS A 108 21.82 -9.58 -3.42
C LYS A 108 21.21 -8.28 -3.91
N PHE A 109 19.97 -8.05 -3.51
CA PHE A 109 19.24 -6.83 -3.85
C PHE A 109 18.79 -6.07 -2.60
N GLU A 110 18.67 -4.76 -2.74
CA GLU A 110 18.00 -3.86 -1.81
C GLU A 110 16.78 -3.26 -2.50
N ILE A 111 15.65 -3.22 -1.78
CA ILE A 111 14.47 -2.47 -2.20
C ILE A 111 14.26 -1.29 -1.26
N LYS A 112 14.11 -0.10 -1.83
CA LYS A 112 13.80 1.14 -1.13
C LYS A 112 12.63 1.83 -1.77
N GLY A 113 11.82 2.52 -0.97
CA GLY A 113 10.75 3.36 -1.48
C GLY A 113 9.79 3.82 -0.41
N THR A 114 8.91 4.70 -0.80
CA THR A 114 7.76 5.09 0.01
C THR A 114 6.53 4.49 -0.64
N GLY A 115 5.98 3.49 0.01
CA GLY A 115 4.73 2.88 -0.39
C GLY A 115 3.56 3.47 0.39
N MET A 116 2.36 3.23 -0.10
CA MET A 116 1.12 3.59 0.59
C MET A 116 0.29 2.34 0.81
N LYS A 117 -0.10 2.09 2.06
CA LYS A 117 -1.11 1.08 2.37
C LYS A 117 -2.47 1.63 2.02
N VAL A 118 -3.24 0.87 1.27
CA VAL A 118 -4.64 1.19 1.01
C VAL A 118 -5.48 0.61 2.14
N VAL A 119 -6.11 1.48 2.91
CA VAL A 119 -7.04 1.11 3.97
C VAL A 119 -8.44 1.45 3.51
N LEU A 120 -9.33 0.46 3.48
CA LEU A 120 -10.75 0.64 3.19
C LEU A 120 -11.55 0.58 4.48
N ILE A 121 -12.38 1.58 4.69
CA ILE A 121 -13.27 1.68 5.83
C ILE A 121 -14.70 1.61 5.31
N ASN A 122 -15.42 0.57 5.71
CA ASN A 122 -16.86 0.48 5.46
C ASN A 122 -17.58 1.47 6.37
N LYS A 123 -18.20 2.47 5.78
CA LYS A 123 -18.99 3.48 6.48
C LYS A 123 -20.45 3.36 6.10
N THR A 124 -21.31 3.24 7.10
CA THR A 124 -22.75 3.34 6.87
C THR A 124 -23.15 4.80 6.77
N ILE A 125 -23.81 5.15 5.69
CA ILE A 125 -24.45 6.46 5.51
C ILE A 125 -25.92 6.27 5.17
N TYR A 126 -26.70 7.32 5.40
CA TYR A 126 -28.11 7.36 5.02
C TYR A 126 -28.27 8.35 3.87
N LYS A 127 -28.76 7.87 2.74
CA LYS A 127 -29.03 8.69 1.56
C LYS A 127 -30.52 8.92 1.42
N ALA A 128 -30.92 10.13 1.06
CA ALA A 128 -32.30 10.42 0.74
C ALA A 128 -32.76 9.51 -0.42
N SER A 129 -33.92 8.86 -0.24
CA SER A 129 -34.48 7.89 -1.18
C SER A 129 -36.00 7.84 -1.02
N GLU A 130 -36.75 7.90 -2.11
CA GLU A 130 -38.23 7.80 -2.06
C GLU A 130 -38.70 6.40 -1.60
N THR A 131 -37.90 5.38 -1.83
CA THR A 131 -38.15 3.99 -1.45
C THR A 131 -37.49 3.61 -0.11
N GLY A 132 -36.80 4.53 0.54
CA GLY A 132 -36.11 4.31 1.80
C GLY A 132 -37.07 3.97 2.94
N THR A 133 -36.56 3.28 3.94
CA THR A 133 -37.30 2.81 5.14
C THR A 133 -36.91 3.56 6.41
N TYR A 134 -35.91 4.45 6.35
CA TYR A 134 -35.42 5.22 7.49
C TYR A 134 -35.94 6.65 7.46
N TYR A 135 -36.09 7.23 8.64
CA TYR A 135 -36.44 8.62 8.87
C TYR A 135 -35.40 9.28 9.76
N MET A 136 -35.03 10.52 9.47
CA MET A 136 -34.07 11.27 10.27
C MET A 136 -34.79 11.93 11.47
N LEU A 137 -34.23 11.78 12.64
CA LEU A 137 -34.64 12.45 13.84
C LEU A 137 -33.97 13.83 13.95
N LYS A 138 -34.57 14.76 14.71
CA LYS A 138 -34.00 16.10 14.93
C LYS A 138 -32.61 16.10 15.57
N ASP A 139 -32.25 15.02 16.28
CA ASP A 139 -30.90 14.83 16.82
C ASP A 139 -29.86 14.34 15.80
N GLY A 140 -30.27 14.20 14.51
CA GLY A 140 -29.41 13.73 13.43
C GLY A 140 -29.27 12.20 13.36
N THR A 141 -29.89 11.44 14.22
CA THR A 141 -29.92 9.97 14.15
C THR A 141 -31.03 9.48 13.20
N TYR A 142 -31.04 8.18 12.89
CA TYR A 142 -31.99 7.58 11.96
C TYR A 142 -32.72 6.42 12.60
N THR A 143 -34.02 6.31 12.31
CA THR A 143 -34.92 5.25 12.80
C THR A 143 -35.73 4.63 11.67
N GLU A 144 -36.08 3.34 11.81
CA GLU A 144 -37.04 2.66 10.91
C GLU A 144 -38.50 2.92 11.30
N THR A 145 -38.73 3.51 12.49
CA THR A 145 -40.06 3.84 12.93
C THR A 145 -40.64 5.00 12.10
N ALA A 146 -41.74 4.73 11.41
CA ALA A 146 -42.40 5.75 10.60
C ALA A 146 -43.03 6.84 11.48
N PRO A 147 -43.00 8.12 11.04
CA PRO A 147 -43.66 9.19 11.76
C PRO A 147 -45.18 8.97 11.81
N VAL A 148 -45.79 9.24 12.98
CA VAL A 148 -47.22 9.37 13.11
C VAL A 148 -47.61 10.80 12.69
N THR A 149 -48.35 10.92 11.61
CA THR A 149 -48.72 12.25 11.01
C THR A 149 -50.04 12.78 11.49
N ASP A 150 -50.90 11.91 12.04
CA ASP A 150 -52.18 12.32 12.65
C ASP A 150 -51.94 12.88 14.04
N LYS A 151 -52.27 14.15 14.23
CA LYS A 151 -52.05 14.89 15.49
C LYS A 151 -52.84 14.35 16.67
N ASP A 152 -53.97 13.70 16.39
CA ASP A 152 -54.84 13.12 17.40
C ASP A 152 -54.52 11.65 17.71
N ALA A 153 -53.64 11.06 16.96
CA ALA A 153 -53.21 9.66 17.16
C ALA A 153 -52.18 9.50 18.28
N ALA A 154 -52.29 8.37 18.97
CA ALA A 154 -51.30 7.99 19.98
C ALA A 154 -49.93 7.86 19.34
N GLY A 155 -48.91 8.47 19.94
CA GLY A 155 -47.54 8.47 19.43
C GLY A 155 -47.19 9.64 18.51
N TYR A 156 -48.10 10.56 18.26
CA TYR A 156 -47.77 11.81 17.57
C TYR A 156 -46.77 12.64 18.38
N ASN A 157 -45.66 13.02 17.73
CA ASN A 157 -44.66 13.90 18.28
C ASN A 157 -44.09 14.81 17.20
N ALA A 158 -44.49 16.08 17.18
CA ALA A 158 -44.04 17.06 16.20
C ALA A 158 -42.56 17.41 16.28
N ASP A 159 -41.93 17.12 17.41
CA ASP A 159 -40.54 17.50 17.67
C ASP A 159 -39.53 16.34 17.51
N LEU A 160 -39.98 15.16 17.13
CA LEU A 160 -39.13 13.96 17.05
C LEU A 160 -38.39 13.86 15.71
N TYR A 161 -39.07 14.16 14.60
CA TYR A 161 -38.51 13.98 13.25
C TYR A 161 -38.07 15.31 12.64
N ASP A 162 -37.01 15.28 11.84
CA ASP A 162 -36.53 16.44 11.08
C ASP A 162 -37.52 16.79 9.95
N ASP A 163 -37.83 15.79 9.12
CA ASP A 163 -38.86 15.93 8.07
C ASP A 163 -39.61 14.58 7.97
N VAL A 164 -40.93 14.63 8.28
CA VAL A 164 -41.81 13.47 8.30
C VAL A 164 -42.06 12.85 6.92
N ASN A 165 -41.82 13.61 5.84
CA ASN A 165 -42.02 13.15 4.47
C ASN A 165 -40.75 12.62 3.81
N LYS A 166 -39.59 12.88 4.40
CA LYS A 166 -38.30 12.53 3.82
C LYS A 166 -37.82 11.17 4.30
N LYS A 167 -37.63 10.27 3.36
CA LYS A 167 -37.15 8.93 3.61
C LYS A 167 -35.68 8.80 3.25
N TYR A 168 -35.04 7.84 3.85
CA TYR A 168 -33.64 7.53 3.65
C TYR A 168 -33.44 6.02 3.49
N GLU A 169 -32.49 5.65 2.67
CA GLU A 169 -31.97 4.29 2.60
C GLU A 169 -30.62 4.19 3.31
N LYS A 170 -30.42 3.10 4.02
CA LYS A 170 -29.15 2.78 4.66
C LYS A 170 -28.21 2.19 3.62
N VAL A 171 -27.09 2.86 3.36
CA VAL A 171 -26.11 2.47 2.35
C VAL A 171 -24.74 2.28 2.99
N THR A 172 -24.07 1.20 2.68
CA THR A 172 -22.67 1.04 3.04
C THR A 172 -21.80 1.62 1.93
N VAL A 173 -20.99 2.61 2.26
CA VAL A 173 -20.00 3.19 1.37
C VAL A 173 -18.61 2.87 1.87
N VAL A 174 -17.64 2.81 0.95
CA VAL A 174 -16.24 2.61 1.30
C VAL A 174 -15.53 3.94 1.27
N ASP A 175 -14.87 4.25 2.37
CA ASP A 175 -13.93 5.34 2.47
C ASP A 175 -12.51 4.78 2.29
N LYS A 176 -11.75 5.34 1.35
CA LYS A 176 -10.38 4.92 1.04
C LYS A 176 -9.41 5.88 1.71
N THR A 177 -8.57 5.36 2.58
CA THR A 177 -7.47 6.10 3.19
C THR A 177 -6.13 5.49 2.80
N THR A 178 -5.13 6.32 2.52
CA THR A 178 -3.76 5.90 2.22
C THR A 178 -2.82 6.33 3.33
N VAL A 179 -1.96 5.41 3.78
CA VAL A 179 -0.97 5.66 4.83
C VAL A 179 0.43 5.43 4.27
N PRO A 180 1.30 6.45 4.26
CA PRO A 180 2.69 6.31 3.80
C PRO A 180 3.45 5.28 4.64
N THR A 181 4.25 4.45 3.99
CA THR A 181 5.10 3.44 4.64
C THR A 181 6.47 3.42 3.98
N GLN A 182 7.51 3.66 4.77
CA GLN A 182 8.90 3.55 4.31
C GLN A 182 9.30 2.08 4.21
N ILE A 183 9.86 1.72 3.07
CA ILE A 183 10.42 0.40 2.81
C ILE A 183 11.92 0.53 2.61
N ASN A 184 12.68 -0.29 3.34
CA ASN A 184 14.12 -0.45 3.15
C ASN A 184 14.50 -1.84 3.65
N THR A 185 14.67 -2.78 2.71
CA THR A 185 15.04 -4.15 3.05
C THR A 185 15.95 -4.75 1.99
N THR A 186 16.72 -5.77 2.37
CA THR A 186 17.64 -6.48 1.47
C THR A 186 17.37 -7.98 1.49
N GLY A 187 17.62 -8.65 0.38
CA GLY A 187 17.51 -10.09 0.27
C GLY A 187 18.50 -10.67 -0.75
N TYR A 188 18.81 -11.96 -0.58
CA TYR A 188 19.53 -12.75 -1.58
C TYR A 188 18.55 -13.56 -2.41
N VAL A 189 18.84 -13.75 -3.69
CA VAL A 189 18.12 -14.76 -4.47
C VAL A 189 18.34 -16.15 -3.90
N ASP A 190 17.34 -16.99 -3.98
CA ASP A 190 17.37 -18.38 -3.52
C ASP A 190 18.16 -19.29 -4.49
N LYS A 191 18.14 -20.60 -4.23
CA LYS A 191 18.78 -21.62 -5.09
C LYS A 191 18.23 -21.69 -6.52
N ASN A 192 17.06 -21.14 -6.77
CA ASN A 192 16.40 -21.06 -8.08
C ASN A 192 16.63 -19.70 -8.77
N GLY A 193 17.41 -18.81 -8.15
CA GLY A 193 17.63 -17.45 -8.63
C GLY A 193 16.47 -16.51 -8.36
N VAL A 194 15.56 -16.83 -7.42
CA VAL A 194 14.35 -16.08 -7.13
C VAL A 194 14.48 -15.29 -5.82
N LEU A 195 13.99 -14.07 -5.81
CA LEU A 195 13.81 -13.23 -4.61
C LEU A 195 12.41 -12.64 -4.62
N THR A 196 11.70 -12.72 -3.50
CA THR A 196 10.39 -12.10 -3.32
C THR A 196 10.44 -10.92 -2.35
N PHE A 197 9.69 -9.88 -2.63
CA PHE A 197 9.42 -8.77 -1.72
C PHE A 197 7.91 -8.71 -1.51
N GLU A 198 7.45 -8.96 -0.31
CA GLU A 198 6.04 -9.03 0.03
C GLU A 198 5.63 -7.91 0.99
N GLY A 199 4.32 -7.65 1.08
CA GLY A 199 3.80 -6.61 1.96
C GLY A 199 3.94 -5.19 1.39
N LEU A 200 4.10 -5.05 0.09
CA LEU A 200 4.21 -3.76 -0.59
C LEU A 200 2.82 -3.14 -0.81
N GLY A 201 2.73 -1.85 -0.60
CA GLY A 201 1.55 -1.06 -0.94
C GLY A 201 1.74 -0.23 -2.21
N GLU A 202 0.78 0.65 -2.51
CA GLU A 202 0.89 1.64 -3.57
C GLU A 202 2.12 2.53 -3.37
N GLY A 203 2.91 2.76 -4.42
CA GLY A 203 4.10 3.60 -4.34
C GLY A 203 5.11 3.36 -5.46
N THR A 204 6.24 4.04 -5.34
CA THR A 204 7.39 3.87 -6.22
C THR A 204 8.56 3.30 -5.43
N TYR A 205 9.14 2.24 -5.97
CA TYR A 205 10.22 1.48 -5.34
C TYR A 205 11.42 1.43 -6.26
N THR A 206 12.60 1.53 -5.66
CA THR A 206 13.89 1.38 -6.33
C THR A 206 14.54 0.08 -5.86
N ILE A 207 14.87 -0.80 -6.79
CA ILE A 207 15.57 -2.06 -6.53
C ILE A 207 16.99 -1.93 -7.05
N THR A 208 17.97 -2.08 -6.17
CA THR A 208 19.39 -1.96 -6.47
C THR A 208 20.07 -3.30 -6.25
N GLU A 209 20.84 -3.77 -7.21
CA GLU A 209 21.71 -4.94 -7.03
C GLU A 209 22.93 -4.52 -6.21
N LEU A 210 23.13 -5.13 -5.05
CA LEU A 210 24.25 -4.86 -4.16
C LEU A 210 25.43 -5.83 -4.37
N VAL A 211 25.11 -7.06 -4.83
CA VAL A 211 26.09 -8.11 -5.13
C VAL A 211 25.62 -8.83 -6.39
N ALA A 212 26.46 -8.87 -7.40
CA ALA A 212 26.19 -9.63 -8.60
C ALA A 212 26.48 -11.13 -8.42
N PRO A 213 25.89 -12.03 -9.23
CA PRO A 213 26.30 -13.42 -9.32
C PRO A 213 27.78 -13.56 -9.64
N ASN A 214 28.39 -14.64 -9.16
CA ASN A 214 29.82 -14.89 -9.44
C ASN A 214 30.10 -14.99 -10.94
N GLY A 215 31.04 -14.19 -11.44
CA GLY A 215 31.42 -14.11 -12.85
C GLY A 215 30.52 -13.20 -13.71
N TYR A 216 29.62 -12.43 -13.08
CA TYR A 216 28.75 -11.46 -13.74
C TYR A 216 29.05 -10.03 -13.27
N ASN A 217 28.73 -9.06 -14.12
CA ASN A 217 28.86 -7.66 -13.80
C ASN A 217 27.65 -7.19 -12.98
N LEU A 218 27.88 -6.27 -12.07
CA LEU A 218 26.83 -5.61 -11.29
C LEU A 218 25.91 -4.80 -12.23
N LEU A 219 24.61 -4.75 -11.93
CA LEU A 219 23.70 -3.84 -12.61
C LEU A 219 24.14 -2.39 -12.42
N LYS A 220 24.22 -1.68 -13.52
CA LYS A 220 24.65 -0.28 -13.52
C LYS A 220 23.60 0.66 -12.99
N ASP A 221 22.37 0.45 -13.41
CA ASP A 221 21.24 1.32 -13.07
C ASP A 221 20.24 0.56 -12.19
N PRO A 222 19.67 1.22 -11.17
CA PRO A 222 18.61 0.64 -10.36
C PRO A 222 17.35 0.41 -11.17
N ILE A 223 16.56 -0.59 -10.77
CA ILE A 223 15.25 -0.91 -11.35
C ILE A 223 14.20 -0.08 -10.61
N THR A 224 13.32 0.60 -11.36
CA THR A 224 12.21 1.37 -10.79
C THR A 224 10.91 0.63 -10.99
N ILE A 225 10.22 0.30 -9.90
CA ILE A 225 8.90 -0.33 -9.90
C ILE A 225 7.86 0.68 -9.39
N THR A 226 6.79 0.86 -10.15
CA THR A 226 5.64 1.66 -9.74
C THR A 226 4.44 0.75 -9.50
N ILE A 227 3.86 0.86 -8.30
CA ILE A 227 2.67 0.10 -7.88
C ILE A 227 1.53 1.08 -7.67
N THR A 228 0.41 0.86 -8.35
CA THR A 228 -0.83 1.63 -8.18
C THR A 228 -1.95 0.70 -7.74
N ALA A 229 -2.75 1.15 -6.77
CA ALA A 229 -3.87 0.41 -6.22
C ALA A 229 -5.21 1.06 -6.57
N ASN A 230 -6.14 0.26 -7.07
CA ASN A 230 -7.55 0.63 -7.17
C ASN A 230 -8.38 -0.30 -6.28
N ALA A 231 -8.70 0.20 -5.08
CA ALA A 231 -9.43 -0.56 -4.07
C ALA A 231 -10.93 -0.28 -4.15
N THR A 232 -11.74 -1.34 -4.09
CA THR A 232 -13.20 -1.31 -4.09
C THR A 232 -13.74 -2.08 -2.88
N LEU A 233 -15.07 -2.17 -2.74
CA LEU A 233 -15.72 -3.03 -1.73
C LEU A 233 -15.38 -4.52 -1.92
N GLU A 234 -15.20 -4.93 -3.16
CA GLU A 234 -15.06 -6.32 -3.58
C GLU A 234 -13.61 -6.79 -3.57
N GLY A 235 -12.65 -5.85 -3.50
CA GLY A 235 -11.24 -6.16 -3.51
C GLY A 235 -10.36 -5.01 -3.98
N CYS A 236 -9.09 -5.32 -4.26
CA CYS A 236 -8.10 -4.38 -4.76
C CYS A 236 -7.55 -4.83 -6.10
N THR A 237 -7.57 -3.96 -7.09
CA THR A 237 -6.87 -4.20 -8.36
C THR A 237 -5.53 -3.48 -8.35
N TRP A 238 -4.48 -4.23 -8.63
CA TRP A 238 -3.11 -3.72 -8.69
C TRP A 238 -2.67 -3.48 -10.12
N THR A 239 -2.04 -2.35 -10.38
CA THR A 239 -1.29 -2.09 -11.61
C THR A 239 0.17 -1.90 -11.23
N VAL A 240 1.03 -2.79 -11.74
CA VAL A 240 2.47 -2.77 -11.43
C VAL A 240 3.26 -2.63 -12.72
N LYS A 241 4.23 -1.71 -12.71
CA LYS A 241 5.11 -1.46 -13.84
C LYS A 241 6.58 -1.54 -13.43
N ASN A 242 7.39 -2.13 -14.31
CA ASN A 242 8.85 -2.02 -14.30
C ASN A 242 9.24 -0.99 -15.38
N GLY A 243 9.60 0.23 -14.97
CA GLY A 243 9.67 1.36 -15.87
C GLY A 243 8.32 1.57 -16.57
N GLU A 244 8.29 1.46 -17.91
CA GLU A 244 7.06 1.57 -18.70
C GLU A 244 6.36 0.21 -18.95
N THR A 245 7.01 -0.90 -18.63
CA THR A 245 6.47 -2.25 -18.89
C THR A 245 5.51 -2.69 -17.79
N GLY A 246 4.28 -2.98 -18.16
CA GLY A 246 3.29 -3.56 -17.24
C GLY A 246 3.65 -4.99 -16.85
N LEU A 247 3.51 -5.32 -15.55
CA LEU A 247 3.70 -6.66 -15.02
C LEU A 247 2.35 -7.32 -14.76
N THR A 248 2.33 -8.65 -14.85
CA THR A 248 1.14 -9.45 -14.55
C THR A 248 1.41 -10.31 -13.31
N ALA A 249 0.42 -10.36 -12.41
CA ALA A 249 0.52 -11.21 -11.24
C ALA A 249 0.35 -12.69 -11.59
N GLY A 250 1.15 -13.54 -10.97
CA GLY A 250 0.99 -14.98 -11.01
C GLY A 250 -0.17 -15.47 -10.13
N ALA A 251 -0.36 -16.79 -10.08
CA ALA A 251 -1.33 -17.42 -9.19
C ALA A 251 -0.99 -17.25 -7.69
N ASP A 252 0.25 -16.89 -7.39
CA ASP A 252 0.77 -16.53 -6.07
C ASP A 252 0.51 -15.06 -5.70
N HIS A 253 -0.20 -14.31 -6.55
CA HIS A 253 -0.47 -12.87 -6.43
C HIS A 253 0.80 -11.99 -6.41
N LEU A 254 1.95 -12.54 -6.85
CA LEU A 254 3.20 -11.80 -7.01
C LEU A 254 3.38 -11.32 -8.45
N PHE A 255 3.85 -10.09 -8.62
CA PHE A 255 4.18 -9.52 -9.91
C PHE A 255 5.61 -9.90 -10.29
N ALA A 256 5.74 -10.75 -11.32
CA ALA A 256 7.00 -11.36 -11.69
C ALA A 256 7.73 -10.56 -12.78
N PHE A 257 9.07 -10.50 -12.67
CA PHE A 257 9.95 -9.95 -13.70
C PHE A 257 11.36 -10.53 -13.60
N ASP A 258 12.04 -10.56 -14.72
CA ASP A 258 13.41 -11.03 -14.82
C ASP A 258 14.40 -9.88 -14.67
N VAL A 259 15.55 -10.18 -14.06
CA VAL A 259 16.69 -9.26 -13.95
C VAL A 259 17.92 -9.91 -14.55
N GLU A 260 18.37 -9.37 -15.65
CA GLU A 260 19.49 -9.89 -16.42
C GLU A 260 20.83 -9.36 -15.91
N ASN A 261 21.86 -10.23 -15.80
CA ASN A 261 23.24 -9.80 -15.71
C ASN A 261 24.06 -10.37 -16.86
N ASN A 262 25.02 -9.60 -17.33
CA ASN A 262 25.94 -10.01 -18.38
C ASN A 262 27.27 -10.46 -17.78
N SER A 263 27.81 -11.59 -18.27
CA SER A 263 29.15 -12.04 -17.97
C SER A 263 30.16 -11.42 -18.93
N GLY A 264 31.37 -11.18 -18.48
CA GLY A 264 32.48 -10.69 -19.28
C GLY A 264 33.11 -9.42 -18.72
N THR A 265 34.26 -9.04 -19.23
CA THR A 265 34.87 -7.76 -18.89
C THR A 265 34.07 -6.64 -19.54
N GLU A 266 33.50 -5.76 -18.73
CA GLU A 266 33.09 -4.46 -19.23
C GLU A 266 34.37 -3.82 -19.83
N LEU A 267 34.41 -3.64 -21.14
CA LEU A 267 35.41 -2.78 -21.70
C LEU A 267 35.22 -1.40 -21.08
N PRO A 268 36.26 -0.81 -20.49
CA PRO A 268 36.12 0.55 -19.96
C PRO A 268 35.51 1.39 -21.09
N SER A 269 34.46 2.13 -20.75
CA SER A 269 33.84 3.08 -21.67
C SER A 269 34.96 3.99 -22.22
N THR A 270 35.43 3.71 -23.46
CA THR A 270 36.56 4.42 -24.08
C THR A 270 36.21 5.85 -24.50
N GLY A 271 35.08 6.38 -24.02
CA GLY A 271 34.62 7.76 -24.18
C GLY A 271 35.01 8.74 -23.09
N GLY A 272 35.84 8.33 -22.11
CA GLY A 272 36.33 9.23 -21.06
C GLY A 272 37.39 10.25 -21.58
N THR A 273 37.73 11.20 -20.71
CA THR A 273 38.74 12.28 -20.94
C THR A 273 40.05 11.79 -21.61
N GLY A 274 40.39 10.52 -21.40
CA GLY A 274 41.58 9.90 -22.04
C GLY A 274 41.50 9.81 -23.57
N THR A 275 40.36 9.40 -24.14
CA THR A 275 40.18 9.32 -25.60
C THR A 275 40.21 10.69 -26.27
N THR A 276 39.65 11.71 -25.63
CA THR A 276 39.71 13.09 -26.10
C THR A 276 41.15 13.59 -26.16
N ILE A 277 42.00 13.25 -25.16
CA ILE A 277 43.41 13.59 -25.16
C ILE A 277 44.17 12.88 -26.28
N PHE A 278 43.88 11.59 -26.53
CA PHE A 278 44.51 10.85 -27.67
C PHE A 278 44.09 11.41 -29.03
N TYR A 279 42.84 11.81 -29.24
CA TYR A 279 42.39 12.48 -30.45
C TYR A 279 43.06 13.83 -30.63
N ILE A 280 43.19 14.65 -29.59
CA ILE A 280 43.87 15.96 -29.64
C ILE A 280 45.36 15.78 -29.95
N LEU A 281 46.05 14.89 -29.22
CA LEU A 281 47.49 14.61 -29.49
C LEU A 281 47.72 13.98 -30.86
N GLY A 282 46.87 13.07 -31.32
CA GLY A 282 46.96 12.45 -32.62
C GLY A 282 46.74 13.46 -33.74
N SER A 283 45.75 14.34 -33.66
CA SER A 283 45.50 15.39 -34.64
C SER A 283 46.64 16.41 -34.67
N LEU A 284 47.20 16.80 -33.53
CA LEU A 284 48.33 17.69 -33.46
C LEU A 284 49.59 17.11 -34.13
N LEU A 285 49.87 15.83 -33.91
CA LEU A 285 50.96 15.12 -34.56
C LEU A 285 50.84 15.09 -36.10
N VAL A 286 49.62 14.84 -36.62
CA VAL A 286 49.35 14.87 -38.06
C VAL A 286 49.58 16.25 -38.64
N VAL A 287 49.14 17.31 -37.95
CA VAL A 287 49.36 18.69 -38.40
C VAL A 287 50.86 19.03 -38.41
N VAL A 288 51.59 18.68 -37.35
CA VAL A 288 53.05 18.93 -37.24
C VAL A 288 53.81 18.14 -38.35
N ALA A 289 53.47 16.89 -38.57
CA ALA A 289 54.05 16.08 -39.67
C ALA A 289 53.77 16.69 -41.04
N GLY A 290 52.55 17.16 -41.28
CA GLY A 290 52.18 17.87 -42.48
C GLY A 290 53.00 19.14 -42.74
N VAL A 291 53.14 19.97 -41.68
CA VAL A 291 53.96 21.18 -41.78
C VAL A 291 55.44 20.88 -42.06
N VAL A 292 56.02 19.90 -41.37
CA VAL A 292 57.40 19.45 -41.61
C VAL A 292 57.63 18.94 -43.02
N LEU A 293 56.68 18.16 -43.57
CA LEU A 293 56.76 17.67 -44.95
C LEU A 293 56.69 18.78 -45.97
N VAL A 294 55.80 19.78 -45.80
CA VAL A 294 55.66 20.93 -46.70
C VAL A 294 56.90 21.84 -46.62
N THR A 295 57.41 22.09 -45.42
CA THR A 295 58.66 22.92 -45.29
C THR A 295 59.86 22.23 -45.90
N ARG A 296 60.05 20.91 -45.68
CA ARG A 296 61.10 20.13 -46.28
C ARG A 296 61.02 20.15 -47.83
N LYS A 297 59.81 20.01 -48.37
CA LYS A 297 59.57 20.04 -49.83
C LYS A 297 59.89 21.44 -50.42
N ARG A 298 59.56 22.53 -49.65
CA ARG A 298 59.89 23.88 -50.11
C ARG A 298 61.37 24.19 -50.00
N MET A 299 62.09 23.75 -48.98
CA MET A 299 63.53 23.94 -48.84
C MET A 299 64.28 23.19 -49.93
N ASN A 300 63.91 21.93 -50.27
CA ASN A 300 64.55 21.20 -51.39
C ASN A 300 64.20 21.77 -52.80
N ALA A 301 63.15 22.57 -52.92
CA ALA A 301 62.77 23.21 -54.18
C ALA A 301 63.46 24.58 -54.39
N SER A 302 64.10 25.14 -53.36
CA SER A 302 64.86 26.38 -53.43
C SER A 302 66.34 26.17 -53.60
N GLU A 303 66.85 24.89 -53.61
CA GLU A 303 68.26 24.53 -53.89
C GLU A 303 68.51 24.04 -55.31
N ASN A 304 67.54 24.05 -56.20
CA ASN A 304 67.62 23.81 -57.61
C ASN A 304 67.22 25.11 -58.36
#